data_facae747bcb02e24aece7ce459e8e5cc
#
_entry.id   facae747bcb02e24aece7ce459e8e5cc
#
_cell.length_a   1.000
_cell.length_b   1.000
_cell.length_c   1.000
_cell.angle_alpha   90.00
_cell.angle_beta   90.00
_cell.angle_gamma   90.00
#
_symmetry.space_group_name_H-M   'P 1'
#
loop_
_entity.id
_entity.type
_entity.pdbx_description
1 polymer ?
#
loop_
_entity_poly.entity_id
_entity_poly.type
_entity_poly.pdbx_seq_one_letter_code
_entity_poly.pdbx_strand_id
1 'polypeptide(L)'
;MAIDNKDKKVLKSSIEREQNELACSAEREKIKGSKNLNVPHLRFPKFSGEWEICKVSELLDFYSTNSLSWEQLEYGEKAMMNLHYGLIHVGLPTMVDLRRDKLPNVKEGNMPKNFELCKEGDVAFADASEDTNEVAKVIELFNLDNKDIVCGLHTIHGRDNKNKTIVGFKGYAFSSSAFHNQIRRIAQGTKIYSISTKNFSECYVGIPSKAEQTKIATLLRLIDERIATQNKIIYKLKSLIRGIMVELQKRGLSNGTWKKVLLSNVLTERNELNKSLYPVYSVSVIQGIVNQMEYLGRSFAASDTSKYHVVHYGDLVYTKSPTGSFPYGIIKQSYNQNEVAVSPLYGVYEPKTFSMGVFLHEYFKSELNTLNYLHPLVQKGAKNTINIANQRFLESYVAIPSNANELLAISKLLCSLNTKLEFLQNILKQSQGQKQYLLRQMFI
;
A
#
# COMPACT_ATOMS: atom_id res chain seq x y z
N MET A 1 44.67 -20.03 -16.72
CA MET A 1 43.32 -20.58 -16.95
C MET A 1 42.31 -19.62 -16.29
N ALA A 2 41.48 -18.97 -17.08
CA ALA A 2 40.47 -18.07 -16.55
C ALA A 2 39.25 -18.91 -16.14
N ILE A 3 38.85 -18.80 -14.89
CA ILE A 3 37.65 -19.48 -14.36
C ILE A 3 36.43 -18.80 -14.98
N ASP A 4 35.58 -19.62 -15.62
CA ASP A 4 34.39 -19.18 -16.34
C ASP A 4 33.40 -18.47 -15.40
N ASN A 5 32.65 -17.48 -15.92
CA ASN A 5 31.69 -16.68 -15.14
C ASN A 5 30.55 -17.52 -14.57
N LYS A 6 30.27 -18.70 -15.13
CA LYS A 6 29.32 -19.65 -14.59
C LYS A 6 29.81 -20.31 -13.29
N ASP A 7 31.08 -20.67 -13.26
CA ASP A 7 31.71 -21.32 -12.09
C ASP A 7 31.85 -20.33 -10.92
N LYS A 8 32.11 -19.05 -11.20
CA LYS A 8 32.12 -17.98 -10.18
C LYS A 8 30.74 -17.77 -9.53
N LYS A 9 29.66 -17.93 -10.31
CA LYS A 9 28.29 -17.77 -9.80
C LYS A 9 27.85 -18.96 -8.95
N VAL A 10 28.29 -20.17 -9.29
CA VAL A 10 28.04 -21.40 -8.52
C VAL A 10 28.86 -21.40 -7.23
N LEU A 11 30.14 -20.98 -7.29
CA LEU A 11 30.98 -20.85 -6.09
C LEU A 11 30.42 -19.80 -5.09
N LYS A 12 29.93 -18.67 -5.62
CA LYS A 12 29.35 -17.61 -4.79
C LYS A 12 28.07 -18.06 -4.10
N SER A 13 27.23 -18.83 -4.78
CA SER A 13 25.98 -19.39 -4.20
C SER A 13 26.26 -20.52 -3.20
N SER A 14 27.31 -21.30 -3.35
CA SER A 14 27.71 -22.31 -2.36
C SER A 14 28.35 -21.70 -1.11
N ILE A 15 29.16 -20.65 -1.27
CA ILE A 15 29.75 -19.90 -0.14
C ILE A 15 28.65 -19.17 0.66
N GLU A 16 27.67 -18.57 0.00
CA GLU A 16 26.51 -17.96 0.67
C GLU A 16 25.63 -19.00 1.39
N ARG A 17 25.50 -20.22 0.85
CA ARG A 17 24.82 -21.33 1.55
C ARG A 17 25.58 -21.82 2.77
N GLU A 18 26.89 -22.04 2.67
CA GLU A 18 27.74 -22.42 3.81
C GLU A 18 27.78 -21.33 4.88
N GLN A 19 27.84 -20.05 4.50
CA GLN A 19 27.78 -18.94 5.46
C GLN A 19 26.42 -18.84 6.15
N ASN A 20 25.31 -19.14 5.44
CA ASN A 20 23.98 -19.18 6.04
C ASN A 20 23.79 -20.41 6.94
N GLU A 21 24.37 -21.57 6.58
CA GLU A 21 24.35 -22.77 7.44
C GLU A 21 25.20 -22.61 8.69
N LEU A 22 26.38 -21.99 8.57
CA LEU A 22 27.26 -21.63 9.69
C LEU A 22 26.61 -20.56 10.60
N ALA A 23 25.94 -19.55 10.06
CA ALA A 23 25.20 -18.57 10.83
C ALA A 23 24.01 -19.22 11.55
N CYS A 24 23.34 -20.17 10.91
CA CYS A 24 22.23 -20.92 11.48
C CYS A 24 22.70 -21.90 12.59
N SER A 25 23.88 -22.51 12.46
CA SER A 25 24.47 -23.36 13.49
C SER A 25 24.99 -22.55 14.68
N ALA A 26 25.62 -21.39 14.44
CA ALA A 26 26.06 -20.47 15.49
C ALA A 26 24.88 -19.84 16.27
N GLU A 27 23.76 -19.54 15.60
CA GLU A 27 22.53 -19.15 16.29
C GLU A 27 21.91 -20.32 17.09
N ARG A 28 21.96 -21.56 16.58
CA ARG A 28 21.52 -22.76 17.33
C ARG A 28 22.38 -23.03 18.56
N GLU A 29 23.69 -22.78 18.50
CA GLU A 29 24.59 -22.90 19.66
C GLU A 29 24.39 -21.74 20.66
N LYS A 30 24.16 -20.50 20.21
CA LYS A 30 23.75 -19.38 21.07
C LYS A 30 22.39 -19.64 21.74
N ILE A 31 21.47 -20.30 21.07
CA ILE A 31 20.17 -20.72 21.64
C ILE A 31 20.35 -21.83 22.69
N LYS A 32 21.35 -22.72 22.55
CA LYS A 32 21.67 -23.76 23.55
C LYS A 32 22.43 -23.25 24.77
N GLY A 33 23.15 -22.16 24.65
CA GLY A 33 24.00 -21.61 25.75
C GLY A 33 23.37 -20.46 26.55
N SER A 34 22.31 -19.83 26.05
CA SER A 34 21.51 -18.82 26.76
C SER A 34 20.24 -19.49 27.25
N LYS A 35 19.88 -19.32 28.53
CA LYS A 35 18.53 -19.55 29.04
C LYS A 35 17.60 -18.51 28.38
N ASN A 36 17.41 -18.59 27.08
CA ASN A 36 16.39 -17.81 26.39
C ASN A 36 15.05 -18.46 26.78
N LEU A 37 14.46 -17.89 27.81
CA LEU A 37 13.09 -18.15 28.19
C LEU A 37 12.22 -17.90 26.95
N ASN A 38 11.25 -18.79 26.68
CA ASN A 38 10.25 -18.61 25.63
C ASN A 38 9.28 -17.50 26.03
N VAL A 39 9.78 -16.26 26.02
CA VAL A 39 9.08 -15.07 26.49
C VAL A 39 9.26 -13.97 25.43
N PRO A 40 8.19 -13.28 25.00
CA PRO A 40 8.30 -12.18 24.05
C PRO A 40 9.05 -10.98 24.64
N HIS A 41 9.68 -10.19 23.78
CA HIS A 41 10.41 -8.98 24.19
C HIS A 41 9.49 -7.92 24.82
N LEU A 42 8.26 -7.81 24.34
CA LEU A 42 7.23 -6.94 24.88
C LEU A 42 6.06 -7.77 25.38
N ARG A 43 5.74 -7.62 26.66
CA ARG A 43 4.69 -8.39 27.32
C ARG A 43 3.88 -7.53 28.28
N PHE A 44 2.62 -7.87 28.48
CA PHE A 44 1.81 -7.22 29.50
C PHE A 44 2.34 -7.55 30.92
N PRO A 45 2.52 -6.56 31.82
CA PRO A 45 3.20 -6.75 33.10
C PRO A 45 2.58 -7.82 34.05
N LYS A 46 1.29 -8.13 33.84
CA LYS A 46 0.56 -9.10 34.67
C LYS A 46 0.82 -10.57 34.32
N PHE A 47 1.54 -10.84 33.22
CA PHE A 47 1.83 -12.20 32.78
C PHE A 47 3.29 -12.54 32.99
N SER A 48 3.54 -13.76 33.46
CA SER A 48 4.87 -14.30 33.74
C SER A 48 4.95 -15.75 33.27
N GLY A 49 6.14 -16.33 33.33
CA GLY A 49 6.41 -17.70 32.86
C GLY A 49 6.62 -17.78 31.34
N GLU A 50 7.01 -18.93 30.88
CA GLU A 50 7.30 -19.20 29.45
C GLU A 50 6.03 -19.50 28.69
N TRP A 51 6.03 -19.21 27.40
CA TRP A 51 5.00 -19.66 26.47
C TRP A 51 5.25 -21.10 26.05
N GLU A 52 4.19 -21.84 25.80
CA GLU A 52 4.27 -23.14 25.14
C GLU A 52 4.71 -22.96 23.69
N ILE A 53 5.77 -23.65 23.28
CA ILE A 53 6.17 -23.72 21.87
C ILE A 53 5.43 -24.91 21.25
N CYS A 54 4.49 -24.60 20.37
CA CYS A 54 3.63 -25.58 19.74
C CYS A 54 3.96 -25.72 18.26
N LYS A 55 4.10 -26.97 17.79
CA LYS A 55 4.24 -27.24 16.36
C LYS A 55 2.91 -26.97 15.66
N VAL A 56 2.95 -26.42 14.46
CA VAL A 56 1.72 -26.11 13.71
C VAL A 56 0.84 -27.34 13.51
N SER A 57 1.43 -28.52 13.24
CA SER A 57 0.72 -29.81 13.17
C SER A 57 0.11 -30.28 14.49
N GLU A 58 0.60 -29.78 15.62
CA GLU A 58 0.04 -30.06 16.94
C GLU A 58 -1.06 -29.08 17.32
N LEU A 59 -1.09 -27.91 16.67
CA LEU A 59 -2.09 -26.86 16.89
C LEU A 59 -3.26 -26.97 15.92
N LEU A 60 -2.99 -27.17 14.62
CA LEU A 60 -3.99 -27.11 13.57
C LEU A 60 -4.20 -28.47 12.90
N ASP A 61 -5.45 -28.85 12.73
CA ASP A 61 -5.87 -29.84 11.75
C ASP A 61 -6.13 -29.16 10.41
N PHE A 62 -5.67 -29.76 9.31
CA PHE A 62 -5.79 -29.21 7.97
C PHE A 62 -6.96 -29.84 7.22
N TYR A 63 -7.68 -29.01 6.47
CA TYR A 63 -8.87 -29.38 5.74
C TYR A 63 -8.71 -29.15 4.24
N SER A 64 -9.49 -29.87 3.45
CA SER A 64 -9.49 -29.73 1.99
C SER A 64 -10.00 -28.38 1.56
N THR A 65 -9.40 -27.84 0.50
CA THR A 65 -9.79 -26.59 -0.15
C THR A 65 -10.24 -26.87 -1.58
N ASN A 66 -11.01 -25.97 -2.18
CA ASN A 66 -11.47 -26.15 -3.55
C ASN A 66 -10.55 -25.42 -4.55
N SER A 67 -10.71 -25.71 -5.85
CA SER A 67 -9.92 -25.14 -6.94
C SER A 67 -10.68 -24.13 -7.79
N LEU A 68 -11.73 -23.51 -7.27
CA LEU A 68 -12.54 -22.55 -8.02
C LEU A 68 -11.74 -21.30 -8.39
N SER A 69 -11.76 -20.95 -9.68
CA SER A 69 -11.17 -19.73 -10.21
C SER A 69 -12.13 -18.53 -10.05
N TRP A 70 -11.64 -17.30 -10.27
CA TRP A 70 -12.45 -16.09 -10.24
C TRP A 70 -13.65 -16.12 -11.20
N GLU A 71 -13.54 -16.81 -12.33
CA GLU A 71 -14.63 -16.94 -13.31
C GLU A 71 -15.83 -17.72 -12.76
N GLN A 72 -15.59 -18.57 -11.77
CA GLN A 72 -16.61 -19.40 -11.11
C GLN A 72 -17.20 -18.74 -9.86
N LEU A 73 -16.76 -17.52 -9.57
CA LEU A 73 -17.18 -16.73 -8.41
C LEU A 73 -17.92 -15.47 -8.85
N GLU A 74 -18.83 -15.00 -8.00
CA GLU A 74 -19.57 -13.75 -8.21
C GLU A 74 -19.92 -13.08 -6.88
N TYR A 75 -20.06 -11.76 -6.86
CA TYR A 75 -20.56 -11.06 -5.69
C TYR A 75 -22.10 -11.01 -5.73
N GLY A 76 -22.74 -11.28 -4.59
CA GLY A 76 -24.20 -11.29 -4.47
C GLY A 76 -24.66 -11.81 -3.11
N GLU A 77 -25.94 -12.08 -2.97
CA GLU A 77 -26.58 -12.59 -1.73
C GLU A 77 -26.90 -14.09 -1.88
N LYS A 78 -25.91 -14.92 -2.17
CA LYS A 78 -26.08 -16.38 -2.25
C LYS A 78 -25.55 -17.10 -1.01
N ALA A 79 -25.94 -18.34 -0.84
CA ALA A 79 -25.72 -19.09 0.40
C ALA A 79 -24.26 -19.50 0.67
N MET A 80 -23.47 -19.83 -0.38
CA MET A 80 -22.11 -20.37 -0.22
C MET A 80 -21.06 -19.37 -0.67
N MET A 81 -20.23 -18.90 0.24
CA MET A 81 -19.11 -17.99 -0.03
C MET A 81 -17.82 -18.76 -0.25
N ASN A 82 -16.90 -18.18 -1.04
CA ASN A 82 -15.58 -18.74 -1.30
C ASN A 82 -14.48 -17.78 -0.87
N LEU A 83 -13.53 -18.28 -0.09
CA LEU A 83 -12.34 -17.54 0.31
C LEU A 83 -11.19 -17.85 -0.65
N HIS A 84 -11.07 -17.05 -1.71
CA HIS A 84 -10.01 -17.16 -2.69
C HIS A 84 -8.71 -16.50 -2.17
N TYR A 85 -7.53 -17.10 -2.43
CA TYR A 85 -6.22 -16.62 -1.96
C TYR A 85 -5.95 -15.15 -2.32
N GLY A 86 -6.39 -14.70 -3.49
CA GLY A 86 -6.22 -13.30 -3.92
C GLY A 86 -6.85 -12.30 -2.96
N LEU A 87 -7.93 -12.67 -2.24
CA LEU A 87 -8.53 -11.81 -1.22
C LEU A 87 -7.69 -11.74 0.06
N ILE A 88 -6.95 -12.81 0.36
CA ILE A 88 -6.01 -12.84 1.49
C ILE A 88 -4.86 -11.86 1.22
N HIS A 89 -4.36 -11.81 -0.04
CA HIS A 89 -3.32 -10.86 -0.43
C HIS A 89 -3.83 -9.42 -0.48
N VAL A 90 -5.02 -9.21 -1.05
CA VAL A 90 -5.58 -7.87 -1.27
C VAL A 90 -7.06 -7.84 -0.88
N GLY A 91 -7.40 -7.03 0.09
CA GLY A 91 -8.80 -6.71 0.39
C GLY A 91 -9.31 -7.18 1.74
N LEU A 92 -8.79 -8.28 2.31
CA LEU A 92 -9.24 -8.76 3.62
C LEU A 92 -8.30 -8.32 4.75
N PRO A 93 -8.87 -7.97 5.93
CA PRO A 93 -8.10 -7.77 7.16
C PRO A 93 -7.64 -9.11 7.73
N THR A 94 -6.67 -9.08 8.67
CA THR A 94 -6.24 -10.28 9.42
C THR A 94 -7.40 -10.95 10.14
N MET A 95 -8.33 -10.16 10.71
CA MET A 95 -9.56 -10.65 11.34
C MET A 95 -10.75 -10.39 10.43
N VAL A 96 -11.28 -11.43 9.79
CA VAL A 96 -12.42 -11.33 8.88
C VAL A 96 -13.72 -11.40 9.66
N ASP A 97 -14.55 -10.38 9.50
CA ASP A 97 -15.87 -10.25 10.13
C ASP A 97 -16.93 -10.02 9.03
N LEU A 98 -17.73 -11.03 8.72
CA LEU A 98 -18.69 -11.01 7.61
C LEU A 98 -19.90 -10.09 7.81
N ARG A 99 -20.03 -9.45 8.96
CA ARG A 99 -20.97 -8.34 9.13
C ARG A 99 -20.55 -7.09 8.35
N ARG A 100 -19.26 -6.99 8.00
CA ARG A 100 -18.65 -5.83 7.30
C ARG A 100 -17.81 -6.20 6.09
N ASP A 101 -17.15 -7.36 6.13
CA ASP A 101 -16.25 -7.83 5.08
C ASP A 101 -17.06 -8.67 4.08
N LYS A 102 -16.72 -8.58 2.80
CA LYS A 102 -17.46 -9.27 1.73
C LYS A 102 -16.57 -10.32 1.07
N LEU A 103 -17.10 -11.51 0.92
CA LEU A 103 -16.54 -12.58 0.10
C LEU A 103 -17.41 -12.81 -1.13
N PRO A 104 -16.85 -13.28 -2.25
CA PRO A 104 -17.65 -13.72 -3.38
C PRO A 104 -18.37 -15.03 -3.07
N ASN A 105 -19.48 -15.25 -3.70
CA ASN A 105 -20.23 -16.50 -3.67
C ASN A 105 -19.78 -17.43 -4.80
N VAL A 106 -19.97 -18.73 -4.60
CA VAL A 106 -19.84 -19.73 -5.66
C VAL A 106 -21.00 -19.58 -6.63
N LYS A 107 -20.72 -19.45 -7.94
CA LYS A 107 -21.76 -19.43 -8.97
C LYS A 107 -22.55 -20.74 -9.00
N GLU A 108 -23.82 -20.62 -9.35
CA GLU A 108 -24.68 -21.77 -9.53
C GLU A 108 -24.09 -22.80 -10.53
N GLY A 109 -24.16 -24.07 -10.20
CA GLY A 109 -23.57 -25.15 -10.99
C GLY A 109 -22.08 -25.41 -10.74
N ASN A 110 -21.37 -24.55 -9.98
CA ASN A 110 -19.95 -24.73 -9.67
C ASN A 110 -19.68 -25.19 -8.23
N MET A 111 -20.71 -25.64 -7.51
CA MET A 111 -20.52 -26.13 -6.14
C MET A 111 -19.52 -27.28 -6.10
N PRO A 112 -18.49 -27.23 -5.23
CA PRO A 112 -17.56 -28.35 -5.04
C PRO A 112 -18.29 -29.59 -4.56
N LYS A 113 -17.92 -30.78 -5.08
CA LYS A 113 -18.53 -32.03 -4.65
C LYS A 113 -18.17 -32.39 -3.22
N ASN A 114 -16.92 -32.11 -2.81
CA ASN A 114 -16.41 -32.31 -1.46
C ASN A 114 -15.89 -30.96 -0.95
N PHE A 115 -16.35 -30.53 0.20
CA PHE A 115 -15.89 -29.30 0.84
C PHE A 115 -16.01 -29.42 2.37
N GLU A 116 -15.21 -28.65 3.06
CA GLU A 116 -15.31 -28.41 4.50
C GLU A 116 -15.77 -26.98 4.73
N LEU A 117 -16.84 -26.84 5.50
CA LEU A 117 -17.31 -25.51 5.92
C LEU A 117 -16.36 -24.92 6.95
N CYS A 118 -16.01 -23.67 6.76
CA CYS A 118 -15.22 -22.91 7.72
C CYS A 118 -16.04 -22.65 8.99
N LYS A 119 -15.35 -22.57 10.11
CA LYS A 119 -15.89 -22.21 11.43
C LYS A 119 -15.24 -20.94 11.96
N GLU A 120 -15.89 -20.31 12.92
CA GLU A 120 -15.26 -19.19 13.65
C GLU A 120 -13.97 -19.64 14.31
N GLY A 121 -12.91 -18.85 14.14
CA GLY A 121 -11.58 -19.19 14.59
C GLY A 121 -10.76 -20.02 13.59
N ASP A 122 -11.31 -20.50 12.48
CA ASP A 122 -10.49 -21.11 11.43
C ASP A 122 -9.55 -20.07 10.82
N VAL A 123 -8.38 -20.55 10.40
CA VAL A 123 -7.38 -19.73 9.70
C VAL A 123 -7.22 -20.23 8.27
N ALA A 124 -7.03 -19.28 7.37
CA ALA A 124 -6.68 -19.57 5.98
C ALA A 124 -5.41 -18.81 5.60
N PHE A 125 -4.47 -19.53 5.00
CA PHE A 125 -3.19 -19.00 4.56
C PHE A 125 -3.12 -19.04 3.03
N ALA A 126 -2.58 -17.99 2.40
CA ALA A 126 -2.23 -18.03 0.99
C ALA A 126 -0.96 -18.88 0.81
N ASP A 127 -1.05 -19.99 0.07
CA ASP A 127 0.08 -20.91 -0.11
C ASP A 127 1.13 -20.41 -1.10
N ALA A 128 0.82 -19.40 -1.90
CA ALA A 128 1.69 -18.85 -2.93
C ALA A 128 1.64 -17.32 -3.01
N SER A 129 2.77 -16.68 -3.36
CA SER A 129 2.90 -15.24 -3.60
C SER A 129 4.09 -14.92 -4.49
N GLU A 130 4.06 -13.77 -5.17
CA GLU A 130 5.22 -13.20 -5.87
C GLU A 130 6.26 -12.59 -4.91
N ASP A 131 5.87 -12.28 -3.67
CA ASP A 131 6.75 -11.76 -2.62
C ASP A 131 6.90 -12.78 -1.49
N THR A 132 8.14 -13.10 -1.11
CA THR A 132 8.46 -14.00 0.02
C THR A 132 7.89 -13.53 1.36
N ASN A 133 7.65 -12.22 1.53
CA ASN A 133 7.05 -11.68 2.74
C ASN A 133 5.53 -11.85 2.79
N GLU A 134 4.89 -12.15 1.67
CA GLU A 134 3.45 -12.35 1.54
C GLU A 134 3.04 -13.82 1.45
N VAL A 135 4.00 -14.75 1.31
CA VAL A 135 3.72 -16.20 1.39
C VAL A 135 3.26 -16.55 2.80
N ALA A 136 2.28 -17.41 2.92
CA ALA A 136 1.57 -17.74 4.16
C ALA A 136 0.91 -16.53 4.83
N LYS A 137 0.60 -15.49 4.07
CA LYS A 137 -0.27 -14.43 4.56
C LYS A 137 -1.57 -15.05 5.05
N VAL A 138 -2.00 -14.65 6.25
CA VAL A 138 -3.06 -15.31 7.00
C VAL A 138 -4.23 -14.39 7.26
N ILE A 139 -5.42 -14.96 7.23
CA ILE A 139 -6.63 -14.40 7.84
C ILE A 139 -7.17 -15.38 8.87
N GLU A 140 -7.86 -14.88 9.89
CA GLU A 140 -8.66 -15.66 10.81
C GLU A 140 -10.13 -15.27 10.68
N LEU A 141 -11.00 -16.25 10.57
CA LEU A 141 -12.45 -16.05 10.49
C LEU A 141 -12.97 -15.71 11.90
N PHE A 142 -13.13 -14.42 12.17
CA PHE A 142 -13.47 -13.89 13.48
C PHE A 142 -14.98 -13.95 13.75
N ASN A 143 -15.80 -13.67 12.73
CA ASN A 143 -17.25 -13.71 12.81
C ASN A 143 -17.83 -14.06 11.44
N LEU A 144 -18.60 -15.14 11.37
CA LEU A 144 -19.18 -15.65 10.12
C LEU A 144 -20.56 -15.07 9.80
N ASP A 145 -21.22 -14.39 10.75
CA ASP A 145 -22.56 -13.85 10.57
C ASP A 145 -23.58 -14.91 10.05
N ASN A 146 -23.45 -16.14 10.54
CA ASN A 146 -24.21 -17.33 10.11
C ASN A 146 -24.12 -17.66 8.60
N LYS A 147 -23.02 -17.28 7.94
CA LYS A 147 -22.82 -17.55 6.51
C LYS A 147 -21.92 -18.77 6.33
N ASP A 148 -22.20 -19.55 5.28
CA ASP A 148 -21.40 -20.69 4.89
C ASP A 148 -20.23 -20.25 4.02
N ILE A 149 -19.02 -20.67 4.40
CA ILE A 149 -17.77 -20.33 3.71
C ILE A 149 -16.99 -21.61 3.45
N VAL A 150 -16.37 -21.68 2.27
CA VAL A 150 -15.38 -22.69 1.92
C VAL A 150 -14.05 -22.02 1.54
N CYS A 151 -12.94 -22.65 1.93
CA CYS A 151 -11.62 -22.21 1.50
C CYS A 151 -11.37 -22.59 0.05
N GLY A 152 -10.88 -21.61 -0.73
CA GLY A 152 -10.72 -21.68 -2.17
C GLY A 152 -9.31 -22.04 -2.63
N LEU A 153 -9.09 -21.79 -3.91
CA LEU A 153 -7.84 -22.04 -4.62
C LEU A 153 -6.65 -21.38 -3.92
N HIS A 154 -5.54 -22.10 -3.87
CA HIS A 154 -4.27 -21.64 -3.28
C HIS A 154 -4.40 -21.16 -1.83
N THR A 155 -5.20 -21.89 -1.03
CA THR A 155 -5.31 -21.66 0.40
C THR A 155 -4.97 -22.92 1.21
N ILE A 156 -4.38 -22.74 2.39
CA ILE A 156 -4.23 -23.78 3.41
C ILE A 156 -5.26 -23.47 4.49
N HIS A 157 -6.23 -24.38 4.69
CA HIS A 157 -7.29 -24.25 5.70
C HIS A 157 -6.89 -24.98 6.98
N GLY A 158 -6.82 -24.27 8.10
CA GLY A 158 -6.43 -24.82 9.39
C GLY A 158 -7.44 -24.50 10.50
N ARG A 159 -7.69 -25.48 11.37
CA ARG A 159 -8.61 -25.37 12.53
C ARG A 159 -7.96 -25.90 13.80
N ASP A 160 -8.10 -25.18 14.90
CA ASP A 160 -7.67 -25.62 16.22
C ASP A 160 -8.79 -26.40 16.92
N ASN A 161 -8.87 -27.71 16.65
CA ASN A 161 -9.84 -28.60 17.30
C ASN A 161 -9.46 -28.93 18.75
N LYS A 162 -8.23 -28.62 19.18
CA LYS A 162 -7.73 -28.87 20.54
C LYS A 162 -8.02 -27.72 21.49
N ASN A 163 -8.60 -26.64 20.97
CA ASN A 163 -8.97 -25.46 21.75
C ASN A 163 -7.80 -24.86 22.56
N LYS A 164 -6.58 -24.91 22.01
CA LYS A 164 -5.38 -24.31 22.60
C LYS A 164 -5.42 -22.79 22.50
N THR A 165 -6.10 -22.25 21.49
CA THR A 165 -6.18 -20.82 21.21
C THR A 165 -7.60 -20.28 21.32
N ILE A 166 -7.72 -18.99 21.58
CA ILE A 166 -8.99 -18.28 21.46
C ILE A 166 -9.21 -17.78 20.01
N VAL A 167 -10.45 -17.53 19.65
CA VAL A 167 -10.79 -16.84 18.39
C VAL A 167 -10.20 -15.43 18.43
N GLY A 168 -9.53 -15.04 17.33
CA GLY A 168 -8.88 -13.75 17.17
C GLY A 168 -7.41 -13.69 17.57
N PHE A 169 -6.80 -14.78 18.06
CA PHE A 169 -5.38 -14.82 18.40
C PHE A 169 -4.50 -15.36 17.28
N LYS A 170 -4.94 -16.44 16.62
CA LYS A 170 -4.14 -17.17 15.61
C LYS A 170 -3.74 -16.29 14.44
N GLY A 171 -4.65 -15.49 13.91
CA GLY A 171 -4.37 -14.61 12.81
C GLY A 171 -3.19 -13.66 13.10
N TYR A 172 -3.08 -13.15 14.32
CA TYR A 172 -1.96 -12.31 14.73
C TYR A 172 -0.70 -13.11 15.02
N ALA A 173 -0.80 -14.26 15.67
CA ALA A 173 0.34 -15.12 15.95
C ALA A 173 1.03 -15.56 14.65
N PHE A 174 0.27 -15.99 13.68
CA PHE A 174 0.77 -16.37 12.36
C PHE A 174 1.18 -15.17 11.47
N SER A 175 0.71 -13.95 11.77
CA SER A 175 1.19 -12.71 11.14
C SER A 175 2.45 -12.15 11.79
N SER A 176 2.96 -12.77 12.86
CA SER A 176 4.14 -12.27 13.58
C SER A 176 5.41 -12.40 12.76
N SER A 177 6.38 -11.53 13.04
CA SER A 177 7.70 -11.61 12.39
C SER A 177 8.44 -12.90 12.73
N ALA A 178 8.27 -13.42 13.95
CA ALA A 178 8.87 -14.68 14.39
C ALA A 178 8.38 -15.86 13.52
N PHE A 179 7.07 -15.92 13.26
CA PHE A 179 6.51 -16.96 12.40
C PHE A 179 6.92 -16.77 10.92
N HIS A 180 6.82 -15.56 10.39
CA HIS A 180 7.22 -15.26 8.99
C HIS A 180 8.70 -15.53 8.72
N ASN A 181 9.58 -15.40 9.71
CA ASN A 181 10.99 -15.78 9.55
C ASN A 181 11.16 -17.27 9.26
N GLN A 182 10.30 -18.14 9.81
CA GLN A 182 10.29 -19.57 9.51
C GLN A 182 9.74 -19.82 8.10
N ILE A 183 8.64 -19.14 7.73
CA ILE A 183 8.04 -19.25 6.40
C ILE A 183 9.04 -18.93 5.30
N ARG A 184 9.77 -17.82 5.42
CA ARG A 184 10.80 -17.43 4.43
C ARG A 184 11.88 -18.49 4.21
N ARG A 185 12.17 -19.33 5.21
CA ARG A 185 13.16 -20.42 5.10
C ARG A 185 12.63 -21.64 4.36
N ILE A 186 11.32 -21.88 4.38
CA ILE A 186 10.67 -23.04 3.74
C ILE A 186 10.02 -22.71 2.40
N ALA A 187 9.84 -21.43 2.06
CA ALA A 187 9.27 -21.00 0.80
C ALA A 187 10.19 -21.39 -0.38
N GLN A 188 9.60 -21.96 -1.42
CA GLN A 188 10.29 -22.43 -2.62
C GLN A 188 9.78 -21.68 -3.85
N GLY A 189 10.66 -21.34 -4.77
CA GLY A 189 10.32 -20.69 -6.02
C GLY A 189 11.33 -19.60 -6.41
N THR A 190 11.20 -19.10 -7.63
CA THR A 190 12.07 -18.03 -8.17
C THR A 190 11.32 -16.77 -8.59
N LYS A 191 10.07 -16.91 -9.04
CA LYS A 191 9.16 -15.81 -9.38
C LYS A 191 7.90 -15.86 -8.54
N ILE A 192 7.36 -17.07 -8.36
CA ILE A 192 6.25 -17.34 -7.45
C ILE A 192 6.83 -18.23 -6.36
N TYR A 193 6.72 -17.78 -5.13
CA TYR A 193 7.13 -18.52 -3.94
C TYR A 193 5.92 -19.25 -3.38
N SER A 194 6.09 -20.51 -3.02
CA SER A 194 5.03 -21.34 -2.47
C SER A 194 5.51 -22.18 -1.28
N ILE A 195 4.58 -22.59 -0.45
CA ILE A 195 4.80 -23.49 0.67
C ILE A 195 3.90 -24.72 0.54
N SER A 196 4.41 -25.88 0.88
CA SER A 196 3.59 -27.07 1.04
C SER A 196 3.02 -27.16 2.45
N THR A 197 1.82 -27.71 2.60
CA THR A 197 1.22 -27.98 3.91
C THR A 197 2.14 -28.83 4.79
N LYS A 198 2.89 -29.76 4.20
CA LYS A 198 3.86 -30.61 4.91
C LYS A 198 4.98 -29.76 5.56
N ASN A 199 5.62 -28.85 4.81
CA ASN A 199 6.68 -28.00 5.35
C ASN A 199 6.14 -26.97 6.33
N PHE A 200 4.95 -26.44 6.04
CA PHE A 200 4.24 -25.51 6.90
C PHE A 200 3.90 -26.11 8.26
N SER A 201 3.47 -27.38 8.29
CA SER A 201 3.12 -28.10 9.52
C SER A 201 4.29 -28.31 10.48
N GLU A 202 5.53 -28.21 9.99
CA GLU A 202 6.77 -28.35 10.79
C GLU A 202 7.19 -27.03 11.48
N CYS A 203 6.58 -25.91 11.15
CA CYS A 203 6.84 -24.61 11.80
C CYS A 203 6.30 -24.61 13.25
N TYR A 204 6.76 -23.64 14.02
CA TYR A 204 6.41 -23.49 15.42
C TYR A 204 5.77 -22.13 15.71
N VAL A 205 4.88 -22.09 16.69
CA VAL A 205 4.22 -20.88 17.17
C VAL A 205 4.19 -20.86 18.69
N GLY A 206 4.42 -19.71 19.29
CA GLY A 206 4.32 -19.52 20.74
C GLY A 206 2.86 -19.34 21.18
N ILE A 207 2.43 -20.11 22.18
CA ILE A 207 1.08 -20.11 22.72
C ILE A 207 1.12 -19.70 24.21
N PRO A 208 0.68 -18.48 24.55
CA PRO A 208 0.53 -18.06 25.93
C PRO A 208 -0.77 -18.57 26.57
N SER A 209 -0.99 -18.28 27.83
CA SER A 209 -2.27 -18.52 28.49
C SER A 209 -3.44 -17.84 27.75
N LYS A 210 -4.62 -18.43 27.77
CA LYS A 210 -5.83 -17.85 27.11
C LYS A 210 -6.14 -16.42 27.56
N ALA A 211 -5.87 -16.08 28.82
CA ALA A 211 -6.02 -14.73 29.34
C ALA A 211 -5.04 -13.74 28.67
N GLU A 212 -3.80 -14.15 28.44
CA GLU A 212 -2.81 -13.35 27.72
C GLU A 212 -3.13 -13.25 26.22
N GLN A 213 -3.53 -14.37 25.59
CA GLN A 213 -4.02 -14.36 24.20
C GLN A 213 -5.14 -13.34 24.02
N THR A 214 -6.10 -13.28 24.93
CA THR A 214 -7.22 -12.33 24.91
C THR A 214 -6.71 -10.87 24.94
N LYS A 215 -5.73 -10.57 25.79
CA LYS A 215 -5.16 -9.21 25.87
C LYS A 215 -4.42 -8.82 24.59
N ILE A 216 -3.60 -9.72 24.05
CA ILE A 216 -2.85 -9.49 22.81
C ILE A 216 -3.82 -9.31 21.64
N ALA A 217 -4.75 -10.24 21.46
CA ALA A 217 -5.73 -10.19 20.38
C ALA A 217 -6.60 -8.91 20.43
N THR A 218 -7.06 -8.54 21.63
CA THR A 218 -7.84 -7.31 21.81
C THR A 218 -7.05 -6.06 21.45
N LEU A 219 -5.79 -5.93 21.90
CA LEU A 219 -4.93 -4.80 21.58
C LEU A 219 -4.74 -4.66 20.06
N LEU A 220 -4.34 -5.74 19.39
CA LEU A 220 -4.07 -5.72 17.96
C LEU A 220 -5.33 -5.48 17.13
N ARG A 221 -6.47 -6.05 17.54
CA ARG A 221 -7.77 -5.81 16.90
C ARG A 221 -8.20 -4.33 17.02
N LEU A 222 -8.03 -3.70 18.17
CA LEU A 222 -8.32 -2.27 18.34
C LEU A 222 -7.45 -1.39 17.45
N ILE A 223 -6.18 -1.77 17.22
CA ILE A 223 -5.31 -1.07 16.27
C ILE A 223 -5.79 -1.27 14.84
N ASP A 224 -6.20 -2.48 14.46
CA ASP A 224 -6.75 -2.75 13.12
C ASP A 224 -8.06 -1.98 12.87
N GLU A 225 -8.95 -1.90 13.85
CA GLU A 225 -10.18 -1.10 13.78
C GLU A 225 -9.88 0.40 13.64
N ARG A 226 -8.85 0.89 14.33
CA ARG A 226 -8.36 2.27 14.17
C ARG A 226 -7.82 2.51 12.76
N ILE A 227 -6.99 1.62 12.23
CA ILE A 227 -6.46 1.68 10.86
C ILE A 227 -7.60 1.68 9.83
N ALA A 228 -8.56 0.78 9.96
CA ALA A 228 -9.72 0.70 9.07
C ALA A 228 -10.58 1.98 9.12
N THR A 229 -10.81 2.51 10.31
CA THR A 229 -11.56 3.77 10.51
C THR A 229 -10.82 4.95 9.87
N GLN A 230 -9.51 5.07 10.07
CA GLN A 230 -8.69 6.10 9.45
C GLN A 230 -8.72 6.04 7.92
N ASN A 231 -8.59 4.84 7.35
CA ASN A 231 -8.70 4.65 5.90
C ASN A 231 -10.06 5.14 5.37
N LYS A 232 -11.15 4.82 6.06
CA LYS A 232 -12.51 5.27 5.69
C LYS A 232 -12.66 6.79 5.76
N ILE A 233 -12.09 7.42 6.79
CA ILE A 233 -12.10 8.89 6.94
C ILE A 233 -11.30 9.54 5.82
N ILE A 234 -10.09 9.06 5.54
CA ILE A 234 -9.21 9.55 4.47
C ILE A 234 -9.92 9.42 3.10
N TYR A 235 -10.54 8.28 2.83
CA TYR A 235 -11.29 8.06 1.60
C TYR A 235 -12.45 9.07 1.45
N LYS A 236 -13.27 9.25 2.51
CA LYS A 236 -14.38 10.20 2.51
C LYS A 236 -13.90 11.64 2.32
N LEU A 237 -12.78 12.03 2.98
CA LEU A 237 -12.23 13.38 2.86
C LEU A 237 -11.71 13.64 1.44
N LYS A 238 -11.00 12.67 0.83
CA LYS A 238 -10.58 12.76 -0.59
C LYS A 238 -11.78 12.91 -1.54
N SER A 239 -12.85 12.17 -1.29
CA SER A 239 -14.09 12.24 -2.09
C SER A 239 -14.80 13.58 -1.90
N LEU A 240 -14.82 14.11 -0.68
CA LEU A 240 -15.37 15.43 -0.37
C LEU A 240 -14.63 16.55 -1.11
N ILE A 241 -13.30 16.56 -1.05
CA ILE A 241 -12.47 17.58 -1.76
C ILE A 241 -12.78 17.57 -3.26
N ARG A 242 -12.84 16.38 -3.88
CA ARG A 242 -13.20 16.24 -5.30
C ARG A 242 -14.61 16.75 -5.57
N GLY A 243 -15.59 16.39 -4.74
CA GLY A 243 -16.98 16.83 -4.88
C GLY A 243 -17.15 18.35 -4.75
N ILE A 244 -16.44 18.96 -3.81
CA ILE A 244 -16.43 20.41 -3.64
C ILE A 244 -15.92 21.11 -4.92
N MET A 245 -14.81 20.66 -5.49
CA MET A 245 -14.27 21.26 -6.72
C MET A 245 -15.22 21.16 -7.90
N VAL A 246 -15.86 20.00 -8.10
CA VAL A 246 -16.85 19.78 -9.16
C VAL A 246 -18.08 20.68 -8.98
N GLU A 247 -18.60 20.75 -7.76
CA GLU A 247 -19.80 21.53 -7.45
C GLU A 247 -19.53 23.05 -7.57
N LEU A 248 -18.40 23.53 -7.06
CA LEU A 248 -18.02 24.95 -7.19
C LEU A 248 -17.86 25.34 -8.66
N GLN A 249 -17.21 24.50 -9.47
CA GLN A 249 -17.04 24.76 -10.91
C GLN A 249 -18.39 24.81 -11.62
N LYS A 250 -19.28 23.82 -11.35
CA LYS A 250 -20.62 23.77 -11.94
C LYS A 250 -21.44 25.01 -11.58
N ARG A 251 -21.52 25.36 -10.29
CA ARG A 251 -22.28 26.55 -9.83
C ARG A 251 -21.68 27.85 -10.35
N GLY A 252 -20.36 28.00 -10.30
CA GLY A 252 -19.68 29.20 -10.75
C GLY A 252 -19.93 29.48 -12.22
N LEU A 253 -19.89 28.46 -13.07
CA LEU A 253 -20.20 28.58 -14.50
C LEU A 253 -21.68 28.86 -14.74
N SER A 254 -22.59 28.15 -14.07
CA SER A 254 -24.04 28.34 -14.23
C SER A 254 -24.52 29.71 -13.77
N ASN A 255 -23.92 30.26 -12.71
CA ASN A 255 -24.29 31.57 -12.15
C ASN A 255 -23.52 32.73 -12.81
N GLY A 256 -22.58 32.43 -13.74
CA GLY A 256 -21.74 33.45 -14.37
C GLY A 256 -20.69 34.10 -13.45
N THR A 257 -20.48 33.53 -12.23
CA THR A 257 -19.45 34.06 -11.29
C THR A 257 -18.06 33.59 -11.65
N TRP A 258 -17.93 32.55 -12.47
CA TRP A 258 -16.69 32.02 -13.00
C TRP A 258 -16.56 32.33 -14.50
N LYS A 259 -15.34 32.53 -14.95
CA LYS A 259 -15.04 32.79 -16.36
C LYS A 259 -13.93 31.85 -16.86
N LYS A 260 -13.99 31.53 -18.14
CA LYS A 260 -12.91 30.84 -18.84
C LYS A 260 -11.80 31.86 -19.11
N VAL A 261 -10.61 31.60 -18.59
CA VAL A 261 -9.41 32.42 -18.83
C VAL A 261 -8.33 31.62 -19.49
N LEU A 262 -7.59 32.24 -20.38
CA LEU A 262 -6.39 31.63 -20.94
C LEU A 262 -5.37 31.43 -19.83
N LEU A 263 -4.73 30.25 -19.77
CA LEU A 263 -3.85 29.91 -18.65
C LEU A 263 -2.63 30.85 -18.58
N SER A 264 -2.15 31.35 -19.72
CA SER A 264 -1.11 32.41 -19.79
C SER A 264 -1.49 33.73 -19.08
N ASN A 265 -2.79 33.95 -18.84
CA ASN A 265 -3.23 35.15 -18.09
C ASN A 265 -3.02 35.01 -16.56
N VAL A 266 -2.77 33.79 -16.07
CA VAL A 266 -2.68 33.46 -14.62
C VAL A 266 -1.42 32.72 -14.23
N LEU A 267 -0.67 32.19 -15.20
CA LEU A 267 0.63 31.54 -15.04
C LEU A 267 1.68 32.19 -15.95
N THR A 268 2.92 32.20 -15.49
CA THR A 268 4.09 32.61 -16.28
C THR A 268 5.09 31.45 -16.26
N GLU A 269 5.67 31.09 -17.39
CA GLU A 269 6.74 30.08 -17.45
C GLU A 269 7.98 30.61 -16.73
N ARG A 270 8.52 29.76 -15.81
CA ARG A 270 9.79 30.03 -15.13
C ARG A 270 10.90 29.27 -15.86
N ASN A 271 11.87 30.00 -16.41
CA ASN A 271 13.01 29.46 -17.15
C ASN A 271 14.32 29.58 -16.36
N GLU A 272 14.26 29.57 -15.02
CA GLU A 272 15.42 29.66 -14.15
C GLU A 272 16.20 28.33 -14.15
N LEU A 273 17.51 28.43 -14.46
CA LEU A 273 18.40 27.29 -14.50
C LEU A 273 19.09 27.05 -13.16
N ASN A 274 19.33 25.79 -12.82
CA ASN A 274 19.91 25.33 -11.55
C ASN A 274 21.41 25.61 -11.42
N LYS A 275 21.82 26.88 -11.52
CA LYS A 275 23.22 27.30 -11.36
C LYS A 275 23.74 27.13 -9.93
N SER A 276 22.84 27.17 -8.95
CA SER A 276 23.16 26.98 -7.53
C SER A 276 23.21 25.52 -7.10
N LEU A 277 23.00 24.56 -8.02
CA LEU A 277 23.04 23.11 -7.79
C LEU A 277 22.07 22.65 -6.68
N TYR A 278 20.87 23.21 -6.64
CA TYR A 278 19.81 22.76 -5.74
C TYR A 278 19.50 21.26 -5.91
N PRO A 279 19.04 20.59 -4.86
CA PRO A 279 18.78 19.16 -4.91
C PRO A 279 17.69 18.80 -5.91
N VAL A 280 17.86 17.63 -6.56
CA VAL A 280 16.93 17.19 -7.61
C VAL A 280 15.73 16.48 -7.00
N TYR A 281 14.55 16.91 -7.48
CA TYR A 281 13.24 16.42 -7.07
C TYR A 281 12.51 15.77 -8.24
N SER A 282 11.66 14.80 -7.91
CA SER A 282 10.72 14.14 -8.82
C SER A 282 9.30 14.57 -8.51
N VAL A 283 8.38 14.32 -9.46
CA VAL A 283 6.96 14.63 -9.28
C VAL A 283 6.16 13.34 -9.20
N SER A 284 5.52 13.12 -8.06
CA SER A 284 4.68 11.95 -7.77
C SER A 284 3.18 12.31 -7.88
N VAL A 285 2.37 11.36 -8.37
CA VAL A 285 0.90 11.51 -8.40
C VAL A 285 0.36 11.74 -6.99
N ILE A 286 0.88 11.00 -6.00
CA ILE A 286 0.36 10.95 -4.64
C ILE A 286 1.03 11.97 -3.72
N GLN A 287 2.36 12.07 -3.77
CA GLN A 287 3.15 12.83 -2.79
C GLN A 287 3.54 14.24 -3.30
N GLY A 288 3.22 14.57 -4.56
CA GLY A 288 3.58 15.87 -5.13
C GLY A 288 5.07 15.94 -5.53
N ILE A 289 5.74 17.06 -5.23
CA ILE A 289 7.14 17.30 -5.57
C ILE A 289 8.01 16.80 -4.40
N VAL A 290 8.78 15.73 -4.64
CA VAL A 290 9.48 14.94 -3.63
C VAL A 290 10.96 14.77 -3.95
N ASN A 291 11.81 14.69 -2.92
CA ASN A 291 13.24 14.42 -3.11
C ASN A 291 13.44 13.09 -3.83
N GLN A 292 14.21 13.11 -4.92
CA GLN A 292 14.37 11.96 -5.79
C GLN A 292 15.08 10.78 -5.09
N MET A 293 16.11 11.07 -4.31
CA MET A 293 16.87 10.04 -3.56
C MET A 293 16.02 9.40 -2.48
N GLU A 294 15.29 10.20 -1.70
CA GLU A 294 14.44 9.69 -0.62
C GLU A 294 13.25 8.89 -1.14
N TYR A 295 12.70 9.30 -2.28
CA TYR A 295 11.50 8.67 -2.84
C TYR A 295 11.79 7.42 -3.66
N LEU A 296 12.86 7.42 -4.48
CA LEU A 296 13.20 6.34 -5.42
C LEU A 296 14.37 5.46 -4.92
N GLY A 297 15.02 5.82 -3.80
CA GLY A 297 16.20 5.12 -3.29
C GLY A 297 17.46 5.30 -4.13
N ARG A 298 17.38 6.00 -5.27
CA ARG A 298 18.50 6.31 -6.17
C ARG A 298 18.22 7.58 -6.97
N SER A 299 19.28 8.23 -7.44
CA SER A 299 19.18 9.34 -8.37
C SER A 299 19.10 8.85 -9.82
N PHE A 300 18.22 9.46 -10.59
CA PHE A 300 18.16 9.36 -12.06
C PHE A 300 18.60 10.68 -12.72
N ALA A 301 19.07 11.64 -11.94
CA ALA A 301 19.57 12.89 -12.45
C ALA A 301 20.86 12.68 -13.23
N ALA A 302 21.09 13.54 -14.23
CA ALA A 302 22.38 13.63 -14.89
C ALA A 302 23.48 14.04 -13.87
N SER A 303 24.73 13.73 -14.20
CA SER A 303 25.89 14.19 -13.40
C SER A 303 25.98 15.73 -13.31
N ASP A 304 25.61 16.42 -14.39
CA ASP A 304 25.46 17.86 -14.43
C ASP A 304 23.97 18.25 -14.41
N THR A 305 23.55 18.88 -13.34
CA THR A 305 22.17 19.35 -13.13
C THR A 305 22.03 20.88 -13.37
N SER A 306 23.05 21.54 -13.88
CA SER A 306 23.04 23.00 -14.12
C SER A 306 21.96 23.45 -15.11
N LYS A 307 21.51 22.56 -15.99
CA LYS A 307 20.42 22.78 -16.98
C LYS A 307 19.04 22.42 -16.47
N TYR A 308 18.93 21.94 -15.22
CA TYR A 308 17.63 21.65 -14.59
C TYR A 308 16.90 22.95 -14.28
N HIS A 309 15.57 22.89 -14.19
CA HIS A 309 14.75 24.05 -13.88
C HIS A 309 14.58 24.19 -12.37
N VAL A 310 14.78 25.40 -11.85
CA VAL A 310 14.53 25.72 -10.45
C VAL A 310 13.04 25.84 -10.21
N VAL A 311 12.59 25.32 -9.08
CA VAL A 311 11.21 25.38 -8.62
C VAL A 311 11.18 26.07 -7.26
N HIS A 312 10.40 27.12 -7.16
CA HIS A 312 10.18 27.88 -5.93
C HIS A 312 8.90 27.42 -5.22
N TYR A 313 8.74 27.87 -3.97
CA TYR A 313 7.51 27.69 -3.23
C TYR A 313 6.32 28.31 -3.97
N GLY A 314 5.28 27.51 -4.22
CA GLY A 314 4.08 27.95 -4.92
C GLY A 314 4.07 27.69 -6.42
N ASP A 315 5.21 27.40 -7.05
CA ASP A 315 5.28 27.08 -8.48
C ASP A 315 4.50 25.79 -8.83
N LEU A 316 3.94 25.75 -10.02
CA LEU A 316 3.34 24.54 -10.61
C LEU A 316 4.36 23.85 -11.51
N VAL A 317 4.50 22.53 -11.35
CA VAL A 317 5.37 21.69 -12.18
C VAL A 317 4.54 20.72 -13.02
N TYR A 318 4.78 20.70 -14.33
CA TYR A 318 4.14 19.82 -15.30
C TYR A 318 5.15 18.81 -15.87
N THR A 319 4.89 17.51 -15.75
CA THR A 319 5.85 16.44 -16.07
C THR A 319 5.89 16.03 -17.53
N LYS A 320 4.84 16.24 -18.30
CA LYS A 320 4.67 15.86 -19.72
C LYS A 320 4.70 14.33 -20.00
N SER A 321 5.09 13.52 -19.06
CA SER A 321 5.19 12.06 -19.23
C SER A 321 3.95 11.35 -18.74
N PRO A 322 3.44 10.31 -19.43
CA PRO A 322 2.36 9.47 -18.95
C PRO A 322 2.68 8.93 -17.55
N THR A 323 1.74 9.06 -16.62
CA THR A 323 1.94 8.65 -15.24
C THR A 323 0.63 8.12 -14.66
N GLY A 324 0.55 6.81 -14.40
CA GLY A 324 -0.67 6.16 -13.92
C GLY A 324 -1.85 6.41 -14.86
N SER A 325 -2.95 6.92 -14.34
CA SER A 325 -4.17 7.27 -15.09
C SER A 325 -4.10 8.62 -15.85
N PHE A 326 -2.95 9.29 -15.83
CA PHE A 326 -2.72 10.58 -16.51
C PHE A 326 -1.90 10.37 -17.80
N PRO A 327 -2.54 10.20 -18.96
CA PRO A 327 -1.83 9.83 -20.20
C PRO A 327 -0.92 10.94 -20.75
N TYR A 328 -1.12 12.20 -20.35
CA TYR A 328 -0.36 13.36 -20.85
C TYR A 328 0.47 14.04 -19.77
N GLY A 329 0.67 13.38 -18.60
CA GLY A 329 1.44 13.93 -17.49
C GLY A 329 0.58 14.54 -16.38
N ILE A 330 1.24 14.92 -15.31
CA ILE A 330 0.62 15.47 -14.08
C ILE A 330 1.10 16.87 -13.80
N ILE A 331 0.25 17.66 -13.15
CA ILE A 331 0.55 19.00 -12.68
C ILE A 331 0.48 19.04 -11.17
N LYS A 332 1.53 19.54 -10.51
CA LYS A 332 1.62 19.63 -9.05
C LYS A 332 2.18 20.96 -8.62
N GLN A 333 1.65 21.54 -7.53
CA GLN A 333 2.21 22.74 -6.89
C GLN A 333 3.35 22.38 -5.94
N SER A 334 4.38 23.18 -5.89
CA SER A 334 5.48 23.07 -4.92
C SER A 334 5.09 23.67 -3.58
N TYR A 335 5.28 22.87 -2.52
CA TYR A 335 5.19 23.30 -1.12
C TYR A 335 6.54 23.19 -0.42
N ASN A 336 7.62 22.99 -1.18
CA ASN A 336 8.98 22.96 -0.64
C ASN A 336 9.40 24.37 -0.23
N GLN A 337 9.84 24.53 1.02
CA GLN A 337 10.24 25.83 1.57
C GLN A 337 11.54 26.36 0.96
N ASN A 338 12.42 25.43 0.54
CA ASN A 338 13.66 25.76 -0.15
C ASN A 338 13.50 25.52 -1.66
N GLU A 339 14.31 26.20 -2.46
CA GLU A 339 14.41 25.99 -3.89
C GLU A 339 14.88 24.55 -4.16
N VAL A 340 14.29 23.93 -5.17
CA VAL A 340 14.62 22.59 -5.63
C VAL A 340 14.75 22.58 -7.14
N ALA A 341 15.38 21.55 -7.70
CA ALA A 341 15.54 21.42 -9.14
C ALA A 341 14.73 20.25 -9.69
N VAL A 342 14.14 20.41 -10.86
CA VAL A 342 13.44 19.35 -11.58
C VAL A 342 14.01 19.17 -13.00
N SER A 343 13.75 18.01 -13.59
CA SER A 343 14.21 17.65 -14.94
C SER A 343 13.93 18.80 -15.95
N PRO A 344 14.87 19.08 -16.88
CA PRO A 344 14.64 20.06 -17.96
C PRO A 344 13.49 19.66 -18.90
N LEU A 345 13.03 18.44 -18.84
CA LEU A 345 11.86 17.96 -19.59
C LEU A 345 10.53 18.48 -19.01
N TYR A 346 10.53 18.96 -17.77
CA TYR A 346 9.33 19.46 -17.09
C TYR A 346 9.12 20.95 -17.35
N GLY A 347 7.87 21.36 -17.39
CA GLY A 347 7.52 22.79 -17.37
C GLY A 347 7.38 23.27 -15.93
N VAL A 348 7.91 24.44 -15.63
CA VAL A 348 7.75 25.12 -14.33
C VAL A 348 7.02 26.44 -14.58
N TYR A 349 5.97 26.70 -13.79
CA TYR A 349 5.11 27.86 -13.98
C TYR A 349 4.85 28.55 -12.65
N GLU A 350 5.11 29.86 -12.64
CA GLU A 350 4.80 30.72 -11.52
C GLU A 350 3.35 31.22 -11.61
N PRO A 351 2.48 30.93 -10.62
CA PRO A 351 1.13 31.47 -10.58
C PRO A 351 1.14 32.96 -10.13
N LYS A 352 0.27 33.78 -10.71
CA LYS A 352 0.12 35.20 -10.33
C LYS A 352 -0.16 35.43 -8.85
N THR A 353 -0.79 34.43 -8.19
CA THR A 353 -0.99 34.39 -6.74
C THR A 353 -0.88 32.97 -6.24
N PHE A 354 -0.45 32.79 -4.99
CA PHE A 354 -0.41 31.49 -4.36
C PHE A 354 -1.79 30.79 -4.39
N SER A 355 -2.87 31.54 -4.16
CA SER A 355 -4.25 31.04 -4.22
C SER A 355 -4.63 30.48 -5.60
N MET A 356 -4.13 31.10 -6.67
CA MET A 356 -4.30 30.59 -8.03
C MET A 356 -3.56 29.27 -8.22
N GLY A 357 -2.33 29.17 -7.70
CA GLY A 357 -1.56 27.93 -7.72
C GLY A 357 -2.28 26.77 -7.01
N VAL A 358 -2.79 27.03 -5.80
CA VAL A 358 -3.59 26.04 -5.02
C VAL A 358 -4.83 25.60 -5.80
N PHE A 359 -5.57 26.53 -6.36
CA PHE A 359 -6.77 26.24 -7.13
C PHE A 359 -6.46 25.39 -8.37
N LEU A 360 -5.45 25.76 -9.15
CA LEU A 360 -5.04 25.01 -10.34
C LEU A 360 -4.47 23.62 -9.98
N HIS A 361 -3.71 23.53 -8.89
CA HIS A 361 -3.27 22.23 -8.38
C HIS A 361 -4.43 21.30 -8.10
N GLU A 362 -5.48 21.76 -7.41
CA GLU A 362 -6.67 20.95 -7.12
C GLU A 362 -7.50 20.65 -8.38
N TYR A 363 -7.60 21.63 -9.31
CA TYR A 363 -8.26 21.44 -10.59
C TYR A 363 -7.62 20.29 -11.40
N PHE A 364 -6.27 20.27 -11.48
CA PHE A 364 -5.51 19.25 -12.21
C PHE A 364 -5.29 17.94 -11.44
N LYS A 365 -5.74 17.81 -10.20
CA LYS A 365 -5.85 16.50 -9.54
C LYS A 365 -6.95 15.62 -10.15
N SER A 366 -7.91 16.20 -10.84
CA SER A 366 -8.94 15.47 -11.59
C SER A 366 -8.36 14.94 -12.90
N GLU A 367 -8.39 13.62 -13.08
CA GLU A 367 -7.95 12.96 -14.32
C GLU A 367 -8.72 13.50 -15.53
N LEU A 368 -10.04 13.65 -15.39
CA LEU A 368 -10.91 14.17 -16.45
C LEU A 368 -10.57 15.63 -16.80
N ASN A 369 -10.40 16.50 -15.81
CA ASN A 369 -10.04 17.89 -16.07
C ASN A 369 -8.67 17.99 -16.74
N THR A 370 -7.69 17.23 -16.28
CA THR A 370 -6.35 17.18 -16.83
C THR A 370 -6.36 16.64 -18.26
N LEU A 371 -7.11 15.58 -18.50
CA LEU A 371 -7.28 14.99 -19.83
C LEU A 371 -7.92 16.02 -20.80
N ASN A 372 -9.05 16.61 -20.40
CA ASN A 372 -9.77 17.57 -21.23
C ASN A 372 -8.95 18.84 -21.53
N TYR A 373 -8.10 19.24 -20.57
CA TYR A 373 -7.19 20.39 -20.75
C TYR A 373 -6.03 20.06 -21.70
N LEU A 374 -5.35 18.92 -21.49
CA LEU A 374 -4.12 18.58 -22.20
C LEU A 374 -4.35 17.97 -23.58
N HIS A 375 -5.39 17.17 -23.77
CA HIS A 375 -5.66 16.44 -25.00
C HIS A 375 -5.65 17.35 -26.27
N PRO A 376 -6.30 18.53 -26.30
CA PRO A 376 -6.27 19.42 -27.46
C PRO A 376 -4.90 20.02 -27.74
N LEU A 377 -3.99 20.02 -26.76
CA LEU A 377 -2.66 20.61 -26.86
C LEU A 377 -1.61 19.63 -27.36
N VAL A 378 -1.95 18.33 -27.45
CA VAL A 378 -1.02 17.26 -27.85
C VAL A 378 -0.57 17.47 -29.28
N GLN A 379 0.74 17.47 -29.47
CA GLN A 379 1.40 17.38 -30.78
C GLN A 379 1.96 15.98 -30.97
N LYS A 380 1.59 15.32 -32.06
CA LYS A 380 2.17 14.05 -32.45
C LYS A 380 3.57 14.28 -33.01
N GLY A 381 4.58 13.85 -32.27
CA GLY A 381 5.97 13.85 -32.74
C GLY A 381 6.32 12.61 -33.60
N ALA A 382 7.55 12.54 -34.07
CA ALA A 382 8.07 11.37 -34.71
C ALA A 382 7.92 10.12 -33.85
N LYS A 383 7.55 8.98 -34.42
CA LYS A 383 7.28 7.71 -33.71
C LYS A 383 6.11 7.78 -32.69
N ASN A 384 5.08 8.60 -32.96
CA ASN A 384 3.93 8.77 -32.07
C ASN A 384 4.26 9.26 -30.65
N THR A 385 5.41 9.92 -30.47
CA THR A 385 5.74 10.54 -29.18
C THR A 385 4.78 11.70 -28.89
N ILE A 386 4.21 11.70 -27.69
CA ILE A 386 3.33 12.75 -27.22
C ILE A 386 4.22 13.90 -26.72
N ASN A 387 4.06 15.10 -27.27
CA ASN A 387 4.76 16.27 -26.81
C ASN A 387 3.80 17.45 -26.63
N ILE A 388 3.93 18.16 -25.51
CA ILE A 388 3.29 19.46 -25.27
C ILE A 388 4.40 20.45 -24.88
N ALA A 389 4.70 21.38 -25.77
CA ALA A 389 5.68 22.43 -25.48
C ALA A 389 5.24 23.28 -24.27
N ASN A 390 6.20 23.82 -23.49
CA ASN A 390 5.90 24.58 -22.29
C ASN A 390 4.97 25.77 -22.58
N GLN A 391 5.24 26.52 -23.65
CA GLN A 391 4.42 27.66 -24.04
C GLN A 391 3.02 27.22 -24.48
N ARG A 392 2.91 26.09 -25.20
CA ARG A 392 1.63 25.57 -25.64
C ARG A 392 0.74 25.12 -24.46
N PHE A 393 1.33 24.68 -23.34
CA PHE A 393 0.61 24.39 -22.11
C PHE A 393 -0.18 25.60 -21.61
N LEU A 394 0.25 26.81 -21.88
CA LEU A 394 -0.41 28.06 -21.46
C LEU A 394 -1.54 28.52 -22.42
N GLU A 395 -1.69 27.86 -23.58
CA GLU A 395 -2.59 28.33 -24.68
C GLU A 395 -4.02 27.76 -24.58
N SER A 396 -4.43 27.16 -23.47
CA SER A 396 -5.79 26.65 -23.28
C SER A 396 -6.49 27.33 -22.11
N TYR A 397 -7.78 27.09 -21.99
CA TYR A 397 -8.63 27.80 -21.04
C TYR A 397 -8.97 26.95 -19.82
N VAL A 398 -8.99 27.59 -18.65
CA VAL A 398 -9.49 27.01 -17.40
C VAL A 398 -10.57 27.95 -16.85
N ALA A 399 -11.66 27.35 -16.33
CA ALA A 399 -12.68 28.10 -15.63
C ALA A 399 -12.23 28.41 -14.21
N ILE A 400 -12.20 29.71 -13.86
CA ILE A 400 -11.78 30.19 -12.54
C ILE A 400 -12.77 31.21 -11.98
N PRO A 401 -12.83 31.40 -10.63
CA PRO A 401 -13.59 32.44 -10.02
C PRO A 401 -13.21 33.83 -10.60
N SER A 402 -14.19 34.65 -10.92
CA SER A 402 -13.95 36.04 -11.40
C SER A 402 -13.59 36.97 -10.24
N ASN A 403 -14.04 36.66 -9.02
CA ASN A 403 -13.79 37.42 -7.81
C ASN A 403 -12.57 36.85 -7.06
N ALA A 404 -11.58 37.71 -6.80
CA ALA A 404 -10.35 37.36 -6.08
C ALA A 404 -10.62 36.88 -4.63
N ASN A 405 -11.63 37.46 -3.95
CA ASN A 405 -12.01 37.01 -2.60
C ASN A 405 -12.62 35.63 -2.60
N GLU A 406 -13.42 35.28 -3.62
CA GLU A 406 -13.95 33.90 -3.79
C GLU A 406 -12.80 32.91 -4.02
N LEU A 407 -11.85 33.23 -4.91
CA LEU A 407 -10.66 32.42 -5.15
C LEU A 407 -9.84 32.22 -3.87
N LEU A 408 -9.63 33.28 -3.09
CA LEU A 408 -8.92 33.24 -1.81
C LEU A 408 -9.65 32.34 -0.81
N ALA A 409 -10.98 32.47 -0.70
CA ALA A 409 -11.77 31.65 0.21
C ALA A 409 -11.72 30.16 -0.17
N ILE A 410 -11.86 29.85 -1.47
CA ILE A 410 -11.75 28.48 -1.99
C ILE A 410 -10.35 27.92 -1.70
N SER A 411 -9.29 28.67 -1.98
CA SER A 411 -7.92 28.18 -1.74
C SER A 411 -7.63 27.94 -0.25
N LYS A 412 -8.10 28.81 0.64
CA LYS A 412 -7.98 28.61 2.10
C LYS A 412 -8.70 27.33 2.56
N LEU A 413 -9.92 27.11 2.06
CA LEU A 413 -10.68 25.88 2.35
C LEU A 413 -9.92 24.65 1.88
N LEU A 414 -9.43 24.63 0.63
CA LEU A 414 -8.70 23.51 0.06
C LEU A 414 -7.39 23.25 0.80
N CYS A 415 -6.63 24.28 1.15
CA CYS A 415 -5.42 24.13 1.98
C CYS A 415 -5.75 23.50 3.33
N SER A 416 -6.78 23.99 4.03
CA SER A 416 -7.20 23.43 5.32
C SER A 416 -7.60 21.96 5.22
N LEU A 417 -8.35 21.59 4.18
CA LEU A 417 -8.76 20.18 3.95
C LEU A 417 -7.56 19.28 3.59
N ASN A 418 -6.61 19.77 2.79
CA ASN A 418 -5.40 19.04 2.45
C ASN A 418 -4.49 18.86 3.67
N THR A 419 -4.27 19.89 4.49
CA THR A 419 -3.52 19.77 5.74
C THR A 419 -4.14 18.73 6.68
N LYS A 420 -5.47 18.72 6.80
CA LYS A 420 -6.18 17.69 7.57
C LYS A 420 -5.97 16.30 6.96
N LEU A 421 -5.99 16.18 5.64
CA LEU A 421 -5.75 14.92 4.94
C LEU A 421 -4.34 14.38 5.22
N GLU A 422 -3.32 15.23 5.11
CA GLU A 422 -1.92 14.88 5.41
C GLU A 422 -1.75 14.44 6.88
N PHE A 423 -2.35 15.17 7.80
CA PHE A 423 -2.34 14.80 9.23
C PHE A 423 -2.94 13.41 9.47
N LEU A 424 -4.09 13.11 8.85
CA LEU A 424 -4.74 11.80 8.96
C LEU A 424 -3.92 10.68 8.32
N GLN A 425 -3.24 10.96 7.20
CA GLN A 425 -2.34 10.00 6.56
C GLN A 425 -1.11 9.70 7.44
N ASN A 426 -0.55 10.70 8.12
CA ASN A 426 0.54 10.51 9.06
C ASN A 426 0.11 9.66 10.27
N ILE A 427 -1.08 9.90 10.85
CA ILE A 427 -1.64 9.05 11.91
C ILE A 427 -1.81 7.61 11.43
N LEU A 428 -2.32 7.42 10.21
CA LEU A 428 -2.45 6.09 9.61
C LEU A 428 -1.10 5.37 9.54
N LYS A 429 -0.08 6.03 9.00
CA LYS A 429 1.29 5.50 8.90
C LYS A 429 1.85 5.12 10.28
N GLN A 430 1.67 5.97 11.29
CA GLN A 430 2.08 5.68 12.66
C GLN A 430 1.36 4.47 13.25
N SER A 431 0.03 4.35 13.03
CA SER A 431 -0.76 3.22 13.51
C SER A 431 -0.34 1.90 12.85
N GLN A 432 -0.05 1.92 11.54
CA GLN A 432 0.50 0.78 10.83
C GLN A 432 1.89 0.39 11.34
N GLY A 433 2.77 1.36 11.55
CA GLY A 433 4.09 1.14 12.15
C GLY A 433 4.00 0.56 13.56
N GLN A 434 3.06 1.04 14.38
CA GLN A 434 2.80 0.50 15.72
C GLN A 434 2.34 -0.96 15.65
N LYS A 435 1.42 -1.31 14.74
CA LYS A 435 1.01 -2.71 14.54
C LYS A 435 2.21 -3.60 14.19
N GLN A 436 3.03 -3.19 13.24
CA GLN A 436 4.22 -3.95 12.82
C GLN A 436 5.24 -4.11 13.95
N TYR A 437 5.44 -3.06 14.75
CA TYR A 437 6.29 -3.13 15.93
C TYR A 437 5.77 -4.16 16.93
N LEU A 438 4.48 -4.16 17.24
CA LEU A 438 3.87 -5.09 18.17
C LEU A 438 3.91 -6.54 17.67
N LEU A 439 3.65 -6.80 16.39
CA LEU A 439 3.77 -8.12 15.77
C LEU A 439 5.21 -8.67 15.81
N ARG A 440 6.20 -7.79 15.88
CA ARG A 440 7.62 -8.18 16.03
C ARG A 440 8.03 -8.41 17.48
N GLN A 441 7.46 -7.66 18.44
CA GLN A 441 7.94 -7.65 19.82
C GLN A 441 7.09 -8.50 20.77
N MET A 442 5.81 -8.73 20.47
CA MET A 442 4.87 -9.44 21.35
C MET A 442 4.73 -10.93 21.03
N PHE A 443 5.49 -11.47 20.08
CA PHE A 443 5.45 -12.89 19.69
C PHE A 443 6.87 -13.48 19.64
N ILE A 444 6.95 -14.82 19.79
CA ILE A 444 8.20 -15.60 19.80
C ILE A 444 8.18 -16.67 18.72
#